data_f6975907e7a0f8604dbfbd1a83abc20e
#
_entry.id   f6975907e7a0f8604dbfbd1a83abc20e
#
_cell.length_a   1.000
_cell.length_b   1.000
_cell.length_c   1.000
_cell.angle_alpha   90.00
_cell.angle_beta   90.00
_cell.angle_gamma   90.00
#
_symmetry.space_group_name_H-M   'P 1'
#
loop_
_entity.id
_entity.type
_entity.pdbx_description
1 polymer ?
#
loop_
_entity_poly.entity_id
_entity_poly.type
_entity_poly.pdbx_seq_one_letter_code
_entity_poly.pdbx_strand_id
1 'polypeptide(L)'
;MPLAVAVDGANRHDMKLVQGTLDAMVINRPEPTAEKLQNLCMDKGYDYPQVRELVEAYGYTAHIRARGEEADAKKHVPGYRARRWVVERTHSWLNRFRRLLIRWEKKVENYLALLHFACAWITFRAARVVG
;
A
#
# COMPACT_ATOMS: atom_id res chain seq x y z
N MET A 1 -4.12 -2.30 7.15
CA MET A 1 -5.50 -2.09 6.66
C MET A 1 -5.39 -1.33 5.33
N PRO A 2 -6.10 -1.74 4.29
CA PRO A 2 -6.17 -0.95 3.06
C PRO A 2 -6.97 0.33 3.32
N LEU A 3 -6.42 1.48 2.96
CA LEU A 3 -7.05 2.80 3.16
C LEU A 3 -7.56 3.41 1.85
N ALA A 4 -6.93 3.03 0.74
CA ALA A 4 -7.30 3.44 -0.60
C ALA A 4 -6.86 2.37 -1.59
N VAL A 5 -7.43 2.40 -2.77
CA VAL A 5 -7.09 1.50 -3.88
C VAL A 5 -7.31 2.20 -5.20
N ALA A 6 -6.40 2.01 -6.14
CA ALA A 6 -6.54 2.37 -7.54
C ALA A 6 -6.28 1.16 -8.42
N VAL A 7 -6.93 1.10 -9.57
CA VAL A 7 -6.79 0.00 -10.55
C VAL A 7 -6.59 0.60 -11.93
N ASP A 8 -5.64 0.06 -12.67
CA ASP A 8 -5.42 0.41 -14.07
C ASP A 8 -5.03 -0.85 -14.88
N GLY A 9 -4.82 -0.70 -16.17
CA GLY A 9 -4.41 -1.79 -17.05
C GLY A 9 -3.01 -2.30 -16.72
N ALA A 10 -2.79 -3.62 -16.86
CA ALA A 10 -1.52 -4.28 -16.55
C ALA A 10 -0.33 -3.79 -17.41
N ASN A 11 -0.60 -3.04 -18.48
CA ASN A 11 0.40 -2.41 -19.34
C ASN A 11 0.87 -1.03 -18.84
N ARG A 12 0.27 -0.51 -17.78
CA ARG A 12 0.70 0.74 -17.16
C ARG A 12 1.72 0.50 -16.06
N HIS A 13 2.68 1.42 -15.98
CA HIS A 13 3.70 1.38 -14.93
C HIS A 13 3.09 1.77 -13.59
N ASP A 14 3.30 0.95 -12.57
CA ASP A 14 2.69 1.12 -11.23
C ASP A 14 2.95 2.50 -10.60
N MET A 15 4.12 3.11 -10.90
CA MET A 15 4.44 4.44 -10.39
C MET A 15 3.40 5.51 -10.76
N LYS A 16 2.70 5.35 -11.90
CA LYS A 16 1.65 6.30 -12.33
C LYS A 16 0.38 6.21 -11.48
N LEU A 17 0.21 5.11 -10.74
CA LEU A 17 -0.94 4.91 -9.88
C LEU A 17 -0.73 5.45 -8.45
N VAL A 18 0.50 5.82 -8.08
CA VAL A 18 0.81 6.27 -6.71
C VAL A 18 -0.04 7.49 -6.35
N GLN A 19 -0.03 8.54 -7.17
CA GLN A 19 -0.81 9.74 -6.92
C GLN A 19 -2.30 9.43 -6.79
N GLY A 20 -2.89 8.75 -7.79
CA GLY A 20 -4.32 8.40 -7.76
C GLY A 20 -4.69 7.53 -6.55
N THR A 21 -3.78 6.69 -6.07
CA THR A 21 -4.00 5.89 -4.85
C THR A 21 -3.98 6.77 -3.60
N LEU A 22 -3.07 7.73 -3.52
CA LEU A 22 -3.00 8.66 -2.39
C LEU A 22 -4.20 9.62 -2.37
N ASP A 23 -4.62 10.12 -3.53
CA ASP A 23 -5.80 10.99 -3.69
C ASP A 23 -7.12 10.27 -3.33
N ALA A 24 -7.18 8.96 -3.55
CA ALA A 24 -8.35 8.14 -3.22
C ALA A 24 -8.53 7.88 -1.72
N MET A 25 -7.63 8.36 -0.85
CA MET A 25 -7.81 8.25 0.60
C MET A 25 -8.88 9.22 1.10
N VAL A 26 -9.96 8.67 1.66
CA VAL A 26 -11.11 9.45 2.18
C VAL A 26 -11.01 9.76 3.67
N ILE A 27 -10.04 9.21 4.38
CA ILE A 27 -9.88 9.44 5.82
C ILE A 27 -9.02 10.67 6.08
N ASN A 28 -9.44 11.48 7.04
CA ASN A 28 -8.60 12.55 7.58
C ASN A 28 -7.45 11.93 8.39
N ARG A 29 -6.23 12.19 7.96
CA ARG A 29 -5.02 11.78 8.67
C ARG A 29 -4.58 12.91 9.60
N PRO A 30 -4.05 12.59 10.80
CA PRO A 30 -3.38 13.59 11.60
C PRO A 30 -2.16 14.13 10.83
N GLU A 31 -1.82 15.39 11.06
CA GLU A 31 -0.58 15.95 10.50
C GLU A 31 0.64 15.20 11.02
N PRO A 32 1.63 14.90 10.15
CA PRO A 32 2.87 14.28 10.58
C PRO A 32 3.66 15.26 11.47
N THR A 33 4.23 14.73 12.55
CA THR A 33 5.11 15.49 13.45
C THR A 33 6.50 14.86 13.46
N ALA A 34 7.50 15.60 13.93
CA ALA A 34 8.87 15.07 14.07
C ALA A 34 8.93 13.82 14.95
N GLU A 35 8.07 13.74 15.97
CA GLU A 35 7.99 12.58 16.87
C GLU A 35 7.14 11.43 16.31
N LYS A 36 6.22 11.74 15.40
CA LYS A 36 5.27 10.78 14.84
C LYS A 36 5.22 10.86 13.31
N LEU A 37 6.27 10.35 12.69
CA LEU A 37 6.38 10.26 11.24
C LEU A 37 5.34 9.30 10.66
N GLN A 38 4.79 9.66 9.52
CA GLN A 38 3.91 8.77 8.73
C GLN A 38 4.75 8.07 7.66
N ASN A 39 4.94 6.77 7.83
CA ASN A 39 5.80 5.98 6.96
C ASN A 39 5.00 5.30 5.85
N LEU A 40 5.44 5.43 4.61
CA LEU A 40 4.90 4.71 3.45
C LEU A 40 5.93 3.70 2.94
N CYS A 41 5.59 2.41 3.07
CA CYS A 41 6.44 1.32 2.60
C CYS A 41 6.04 0.94 1.19
N MET A 42 6.98 0.97 0.26
CA MET A 42 6.76 0.67 -1.15
C MET A 42 7.78 -0.35 -1.64
N ASP A 43 7.43 -1.06 -2.70
CA ASP A 43 8.31 -1.99 -3.40
C ASP A 43 9.42 -1.22 -4.15
N LYS A 44 10.52 -1.90 -4.47
CA LYS A 44 11.62 -1.35 -5.29
C LYS A 44 11.17 -0.84 -6.66
N GLY A 45 10.10 -1.40 -7.23
CA GLY A 45 9.51 -0.92 -8.47
C GLY A 45 9.07 0.54 -8.44
N TYR A 46 8.96 1.13 -7.25
CA TYR A 46 8.61 2.54 -7.03
C TYR A 46 9.84 3.44 -6.74
N ASP A 47 11.06 2.92 -6.86
CA ASP A 47 12.28 3.66 -6.54
C ASP A 47 12.68 4.63 -7.67
N TYR A 48 11.89 5.68 -7.79
CA TYR A 48 12.12 6.79 -8.71
C TYR A 48 12.12 8.11 -7.93
N PRO A 49 13.00 9.07 -8.29
CA PRO A 49 13.05 10.38 -7.64
C PRO A 49 11.67 11.06 -7.59
N GLN A 50 10.94 11.06 -8.70
CA GLN A 50 9.61 11.67 -8.81
C GLN A 50 8.57 11.04 -7.85
N VAL A 51 8.68 9.73 -7.59
CA VAL A 51 7.80 9.04 -6.63
C VAL A 51 8.15 9.45 -5.20
N ARG A 52 9.44 9.58 -4.89
CA ARG A 52 9.89 10.03 -3.57
C ARG A 52 9.44 11.46 -3.28
N GLU A 53 9.63 12.38 -4.21
CA GLU A 53 9.16 13.77 -4.12
C GLU A 53 7.64 13.83 -3.93
N LEU A 54 6.87 13.05 -4.72
CA LEU A 54 5.43 12.97 -4.59
C LEU A 54 5.01 12.48 -3.20
N VAL A 55 5.60 11.40 -2.71
CA VAL A 55 5.29 10.81 -1.40
C VAL A 55 5.59 11.78 -0.26
N GLU A 56 6.71 12.51 -0.35
CA GLU A 56 7.08 13.56 0.61
C GLU A 56 6.11 14.74 0.57
N ALA A 57 5.65 15.16 -0.63
CA ALA A 57 4.65 16.22 -0.78
C ALA A 57 3.31 15.87 -0.11
N TYR A 58 2.97 14.56 -0.03
CA TYR A 58 1.81 14.07 0.73
C TYR A 58 2.09 13.89 2.24
N GLY A 59 3.24 14.30 2.73
CA GLY A 59 3.62 14.24 4.15
C GLY A 59 4.02 12.85 4.64
N TYR A 60 4.44 11.95 3.74
CA TYR A 60 4.94 10.64 4.12
C TYR A 60 6.46 10.56 4.05
N THR A 61 7.03 9.75 4.92
CA THR A 61 8.42 9.28 4.80
C THR A 61 8.46 8.01 3.96
N ALA A 62 9.09 8.08 2.79
CA ALA A 62 9.17 6.95 1.86
C ALA A 62 10.17 5.89 2.36
N HIS A 63 9.72 4.63 2.43
CA HIS A 63 10.57 3.46 2.69
C HIS A 63 10.55 2.56 1.46
N ILE A 64 11.50 2.79 0.55
CA ILE A 64 11.69 2.04 -0.69
C ILE A 64 13.09 1.43 -0.64
N ARG A 65 13.21 0.14 -0.41
CA ARG A 65 14.52 -0.56 -0.34
C ARG A 65 14.51 -1.86 -1.13
N ALA A 66 15.65 -2.16 -1.74
CA ALA A 66 15.90 -3.46 -2.36
C ALA A 66 16.08 -4.56 -1.31
N ARG A 67 15.85 -5.83 -1.69
CA ARG A 67 16.02 -7.01 -0.79
C ARG A 67 17.43 -7.08 -0.18
N GLY A 68 18.48 -6.80 -0.96
CA GLY A 68 19.87 -6.81 -0.50
C GLY A 68 20.13 -5.75 0.57
N GLU A 69 19.67 -4.54 0.36
CA GLU A 69 19.81 -3.41 1.30
C GLU A 69 19.10 -3.67 2.63
N GLU A 70 17.94 -4.35 2.61
CA GLU A 70 17.25 -4.77 3.83
C GLU A 70 18.02 -5.84 4.61
N ALA A 71 18.63 -6.80 3.90
CA ALA A 71 19.46 -7.84 4.51
C ALA A 71 20.71 -7.24 5.16
N ASP A 72 21.35 -6.30 4.48
CA ASP A 72 22.53 -5.59 4.99
C ASP A 72 22.19 -4.66 6.17
N ALA A 73 21.09 -3.93 6.08
CA ALA A 73 20.62 -3.10 7.19
C ALA A 73 20.28 -3.95 8.43
N LYS A 74 19.71 -5.15 8.26
CA LYS A 74 19.44 -6.08 9.36
C LYS A 74 20.70 -6.56 10.06
N LYS A 75 21.82 -6.68 9.33
CA LYS A 75 23.11 -7.09 9.90
C LYS A 75 23.85 -5.95 10.64
N HIS A 76 23.70 -4.72 10.15
CA HIS A 76 24.53 -3.59 10.55
C HIS A 76 23.80 -2.56 11.43
N VAL A 77 22.46 -2.56 11.48
CA VAL A 77 21.68 -1.61 12.26
C VAL A 77 20.98 -2.33 13.42
N PRO A 78 21.41 -2.11 14.69
CA PRO A 78 20.74 -2.69 15.84
C PRO A 78 19.26 -2.31 15.90
N GLY A 79 18.37 -3.28 16.08
CA GLY A 79 16.92 -3.04 16.17
C GLY A 79 16.21 -2.80 14.83
N TYR A 80 16.91 -2.88 13.69
CA TYR A 80 16.30 -2.73 12.39
C TYR A 80 15.26 -3.84 12.13
N ARG A 81 14.04 -3.42 11.74
CA ARG A 81 12.97 -4.33 11.29
C ARG A 81 12.61 -4.01 9.86
N ALA A 82 12.77 -5.00 8.98
CA ALA A 82 12.30 -4.91 7.60
C ALA A 82 10.79 -4.62 7.57
N ARG A 83 10.36 -3.67 6.73
CA ARG A 83 8.94 -3.25 6.65
C ARG A 83 8.21 -3.82 5.42
N ARG A 84 8.92 -4.57 4.59
CA ARG A 84 8.38 -5.17 3.37
C ARG A 84 7.14 -6.04 3.61
N TRP A 85 7.08 -6.75 4.73
CA TRP A 85 5.95 -7.57 5.12
C TRP A 85 4.60 -6.80 5.15
N VAL A 86 4.63 -5.47 5.29
CA VAL A 86 3.42 -4.62 5.27
C VAL A 86 2.73 -4.69 3.91
N VAL A 87 3.51 -4.60 2.83
CA VAL A 87 3.00 -4.71 1.45
C VAL A 87 2.47 -6.12 1.20
N GLU A 88 3.29 -7.13 1.48
CA GLU A 88 2.96 -8.55 1.27
C GLU A 88 1.71 -8.98 2.05
N ARG A 89 1.49 -8.45 3.24
CA ARG A 89 0.34 -8.76 4.07
C ARG A 89 -0.99 -8.32 3.44
N THR A 90 -1.05 -7.14 2.87
CA THR A 90 -2.27 -6.64 2.23
C THR A 90 -2.65 -7.51 1.02
N HIS A 91 -1.69 -7.85 0.18
CA HIS A 91 -1.91 -8.78 -0.93
C HIS A 91 -2.36 -10.15 -0.46
N SER A 92 -1.73 -10.70 0.60
CA SER A 92 -2.14 -11.98 1.20
C SER A 92 -3.60 -11.97 1.68
N TRP A 93 -4.07 -10.87 2.24
CA TRP A 93 -5.47 -10.75 2.65
C TRP A 93 -6.43 -10.70 1.46
N LEU A 94 -6.10 -9.92 0.41
CA LEU A 94 -6.91 -9.83 -0.80
C LEU A 94 -6.99 -11.15 -1.56
N ASN A 95 -5.92 -11.94 -1.57
CA ASN A 95 -5.87 -13.25 -2.21
C ASN A 95 -6.83 -14.29 -1.59
N ARG A 96 -7.37 -14.04 -0.39
CA ARG A 96 -8.41 -14.89 0.22
C ARG A 96 -9.79 -14.71 -0.45
N PHE A 97 -9.97 -13.64 -1.20
CA PHE A 97 -11.19 -13.40 -1.97
C PHE A 97 -11.03 -13.99 -3.37
N ARG A 98 -11.58 -15.19 -3.57
CA ARG A 98 -11.38 -15.99 -4.80
C ARG A 98 -11.74 -15.22 -6.09
N ARG A 99 -12.75 -14.36 -6.06
CA ARG A 99 -13.16 -13.53 -7.21
C ARG A 99 -12.19 -12.38 -7.52
N LEU A 100 -11.34 -11.98 -6.57
CA LEU A 100 -10.26 -11.02 -6.81
C LEU A 100 -9.00 -11.72 -7.31
N LEU A 101 -8.72 -12.92 -6.80
CA LEU A 101 -7.55 -13.72 -7.21
C LEU A 101 -7.64 -14.11 -8.69
N ILE A 102 -8.84 -14.50 -9.13
CA ILE A 102 -9.12 -14.83 -10.54
C ILE A 102 -10.17 -13.84 -11.03
N ARG A 103 -9.76 -12.96 -11.94
CA ARG A 103 -10.66 -11.94 -12.48
C ARG A 103 -11.69 -12.55 -13.42
N TRP A 104 -12.90 -12.75 -12.92
CA TRP A 104 -14.06 -13.20 -13.71
C TRP A 104 -14.85 -12.03 -14.31
N GLU A 105 -14.78 -10.87 -13.69
CA GLU A 105 -15.52 -9.68 -14.11
C GLU A 105 -14.91 -9.07 -15.38
N LYS A 106 -15.69 -9.02 -16.44
CA LYS A 106 -15.32 -8.37 -17.72
C LYS A 106 -15.28 -6.85 -17.59
N LYS A 107 -16.23 -6.28 -16.81
CA LYS A 107 -16.31 -4.84 -16.57
C LYS A 107 -15.41 -4.44 -15.42
N VAL A 108 -14.61 -3.38 -15.61
CA VAL A 108 -13.67 -2.86 -14.61
C VAL A 108 -14.42 -2.39 -13.36
N GLU A 109 -15.58 -1.76 -13.53
CA GLU A 109 -16.40 -1.24 -12.44
C GLU A 109 -16.85 -2.36 -11.48
N ASN A 110 -17.23 -3.52 -12.02
CA ASN A 110 -17.63 -4.66 -11.20
C ASN A 110 -16.43 -5.23 -10.40
N TYR A 111 -15.28 -5.32 -11.04
CA TYR A 111 -14.06 -5.74 -10.34
C TYR A 111 -13.68 -4.77 -9.24
N LEU A 112 -13.73 -3.46 -9.54
CA LEU A 112 -13.42 -2.40 -8.58
C LEU A 112 -14.38 -2.41 -7.39
N ALA A 113 -15.68 -2.61 -7.63
CA ALA A 113 -16.69 -2.75 -6.58
C ALA A 113 -16.38 -3.92 -5.62
N LEU A 114 -16.00 -5.09 -6.17
CA LEU A 114 -15.59 -6.25 -5.37
C LEU A 114 -14.31 -5.98 -4.57
N LEU A 115 -13.37 -5.28 -5.17
CA LEU A 115 -12.11 -4.90 -4.53
C LEU A 115 -12.36 -3.93 -3.35
N HIS A 116 -13.20 -2.91 -3.55
CA HIS A 116 -13.62 -2.00 -2.48
C HIS A 116 -14.34 -2.73 -1.36
N PHE A 117 -15.25 -3.66 -1.68
CA PHE A 117 -15.94 -4.47 -0.70
C PHE A 117 -14.96 -5.33 0.12
N ALA A 118 -13.99 -5.98 -0.52
CA ALA A 118 -12.96 -6.75 0.15
C ALA A 118 -12.10 -5.89 1.07
N CYS A 119 -11.68 -4.70 0.61
CA CYS A 119 -10.93 -3.73 1.41
C CYS A 119 -11.73 -3.26 2.64
N ALA A 120 -13.01 -2.93 2.44
CA ALA A 120 -13.92 -2.54 3.52
C ALA A 120 -14.07 -3.66 4.55
N TRP A 121 -14.25 -4.90 4.11
CA TRP A 121 -14.37 -6.06 4.99
C TRP A 121 -13.09 -6.32 5.81
N ILE A 122 -11.91 -6.23 5.18
CA ILE A 122 -10.63 -6.36 5.85
C ILE A 122 -10.48 -5.28 6.93
N THR A 123 -10.82 -4.04 6.59
CA THR A 123 -10.72 -2.89 7.49
C THR A 123 -11.69 -3.00 8.66
N PHE A 124 -12.94 -3.38 8.39
CA PHE A 124 -13.98 -3.59 9.40
C PHE A 124 -13.55 -4.65 10.43
N ARG A 125 -13.05 -5.79 9.98
CA ARG A 125 -12.54 -6.83 10.88
C ARG A 125 -11.33 -6.38 11.69
N ALA A 126 -10.43 -5.62 11.07
CA ALA A 126 -9.23 -5.13 11.75
C ALA A 126 -9.54 -4.02 12.77
N ALA A 127 -10.61 -3.26 12.57
CA ALA A 127 -11.08 -2.24 13.51
C ALA A 127 -11.73 -2.85 14.77
N ARG A 128 -11.93 -4.18 14.81
CA ARG A 128 -12.60 -4.90 15.93
C ARG A 128 -13.95 -4.30 16.30
N VAL A 129 -14.71 -3.82 15.34
CA VAL A 129 -16.05 -3.25 15.53
C VAL A 129 -17.06 -4.34 15.93
N VAL A 130 -16.75 -5.60 15.59
CA VAL A 130 -17.45 -6.78 16.06
C VAL A 130 -16.43 -7.66 16.78
N GLY A 131 -16.61 -7.80 18.07
CA GLY A 131 -15.79 -8.62 18.94
C GLY A 131 -15.92 -10.11 18.64
#